data_caa9b47203f4f76937df9c30184ff71b
#
_entry.id   caa9b47203f4f76937df9c30184ff71b
#
_cell.length_a   1.000
_cell.length_b   1.000
_cell.length_c   1.000
_cell.angle_alpha   90.00
_cell.angle_beta   90.00
_cell.angle_gamma   90.00
#
_symmetry.space_group_name_H-M   'P 1'
#
loop_
_entity.id
_entity.type
_entity.pdbx_description
1 polymer ?
#
loop_
_entity_poly.entity_id
_entity_poly.type
_entity_poly.pdbx_seq_one_letter_code
_entity_poly.pdbx_strand_id
1 'polypeptide(L)'
;MASEPTDPYGPYVSRTREEWAQLAQSLPVHVTDEMVRAARSSQDTIDVAQVRQVYAPLTELISLYVRHTGDLYSTTHDFLDLSERRTPFVIGVAGSVSVGKSTTSRLLKALLAQTPGHPRVDLVTTDCFLYPNHELLARDIMDRKGFPESYDRAALLRFVMEVKSGAEEVAAPVYSHLLYDIVPDERVVVRCPQILIVEGLNVLQPPRRRTDGFLSLAVSDFFDFSVYVDAATPDLRRWYVERFMGLRETAFKNPESYFRRYADLDDQDAVATAGTIWDTINGPNLMANILPTRGRATVILRKDAHHDIDWIRIRKV
;
A
#
# COMPACT_ATOMS: atom_id res chain seq x y z
N MET A 1 -13.61 -0.59 -22.61
CA MET A 1 -12.59 0.44 -22.96
C MET A 1 -11.41 -0.30 -23.58
N ALA A 2 -10.94 0.11 -24.77
CA ALA A 2 -9.84 -0.54 -25.44
C ALA A 2 -8.58 -0.52 -24.56
N SER A 3 -7.89 -1.65 -24.44
CA SER A 3 -6.55 -1.72 -23.86
C SER A 3 -5.68 -0.67 -24.54
N GLU A 4 -5.02 0.21 -23.77
CA GLU A 4 -3.96 1.04 -24.35
C GLU A 4 -3.01 0.12 -25.13
N PRO A 5 -2.70 0.44 -26.39
CA PRO A 5 -1.83 -0.41 -27.19
C PRO A 5 -0.50 -0.61 -26.46
N THR A 6 -0.08 -1.86 -26.32
CA THR A 6 1.24 -2.19 -25.78
C THR A 6 2.28 -1.68 -26.75
N ASP A 7 2.92 -0.57 -26.40
CA ASP A 7 4.14 -0.14 -27.10
C ASP A 7 5.20 -1.24 -26.90
N PRO A 8 5.62 -1.95 -27.96
CA PRO A 8 6.60 -3.02 -27.83
C PRO A 8 7.95 -2.53 -27.29
N TYR A 9 8.25 -1.25 -27.42
CA TYR A 9 9.45 -0.59 -26.89
C TYR A 9 9.21 0.11 -25.55
N GLY A 10 7.97 0.16 -25.07
CA GLY A 10 7.65 0.73 -23.77
C GLY A 10 8.22 -0.08 -22.62
N PRO A 11 8.42 0.54 -21.43
CA PRO A 11 9.03 -0.12 -20.28
C PRO A 11 8.11 -1.16 -19.60
N TYR A 12 6.88 -1.33 -20.09
CA TYR A 12 5.87 -2.19 -19.48
C TYR A 12 5.35 -3.26 -20.42
N VAL A 13 4.99 -4.40 -19.82
CA VAL A 13 4.13 -5.43 -20.43
C VAL A 13 2.74 -5.32 -19.79
N SER A 14 1.70 -5.24 -20.60
CA SER A 14 0.30 -5.29 -20.14
C SER A 14 -0.29 -6.67 -20.39
N ARG A 15 -1.12 -7.14 -19.46
CA ARG A 15 -1.87 -8.39 -19.55
C ARG A 15 -3.30 -8.12 -19.11
N THR A 16 -4.27 -8.74 -19.79
CA THR A 16 -5.64 -8.85 -19.25
C THR A 16 -5.64 -9.74 -18.02
N ARG A 17 -6.72 -9.70 -17.26
CA ARG A 17 -6.92 -10.59 -16.10
C ARG A 17 -6.83 -12.07 -16.50
N GLU A 18 -7.42 -12.43 -17.64
CA GLU A 18 -7.43 -13.80 -18.16
C GLU A 18 -6.04 -14.27 -18.58
N GLU A 19 -5.30 -13.44 -19.33
CA GLU A 19 -3.91 -13.73 -19.73
C GLU A 19 -3.01 -13.86 -18.49
N TRP A 20 -3.22 -13.01 -17.49
CA TRP A 20 -2.47 -13.02 -16.26
C TRP A 20 -2.71 -14.29 -15.44
N ALA A 21 -3.98 -14.70 -15.32
CA ALA A 21 -4.37 -15.90 -14.59
C ALA A 21 -3.75 -17.19 -15.15
N GLN A 22 -3.42 -17.21 -16.46
CA GLN A 22 -2.78 -18.35 -17.10
C GLN A 22 -1.29 -18.50 -16.76
N LEU A 23 -0.64 -17.47 -16.20
CA LEU A 23 0.78 -17.50 -15.87
C LEU A 23 1.08 -18.28 -14.59
N ALA A 24 0.12 -18.40 -13.67
CA ALA A 24 0.31 -19.12 -12.41
C ALA A 24 -0.15 -20.56 -12.54
N GLN A 25 0.78 -21.46 -12.80
CA GLN A 25 0.46 -22.90 -12.90
C GLN A 25 1.07 -23.75 -11.78
N SER A 26 1.92 -23.20 -10.91
CA SER A 26 2.80 -24.04 -10.09
C SER A 26 2.89 -23.70 -8.59
N LEU A 27 2.35 -22.59 -8.11
CA LEU A 27 2.41 -22.29 -6.67
C LEU A 27 1.25 -22.97 -5.91
N PRO A 28 1.55 -23.81 -4.91
CA PRO A 28 0.54 -24.38 -4.03
C PRO A 28 0.07 -23.37 -2.97
N VAL A 29 -0.51 -22.23 -3.40
CA VAL A 29 -1.15 -21.32 -2.46
C VAL A 29 -2.62 -21.70 -2.28
N HIS A 30 -3.03 -21.92 -1.04
CA HIS A 30 -4.42 -22.22 -0.71
C HIS A 30 -5.21 -20.93 -0.48
N VAL A 31 -6.07 -20.60 -1.43
CA VAL A 31 -7.00 -19.48 -1.31
C VAL A 31 -8.33 -20.00 -0.75
N THR A 32 -8.67 -19.57 0.46
CA THR A 32 -9.93 -19.94 1.14
C THR A 32 -10.83 -18.72 1.31
N ASP A 33 -12.14 -18.95 1.42
CA ASP A 33 -13.10 -17.88 1.73
C ASP A 33 -12.81 -17.18 3.05
N GLU A 34 -12.29 -17.92 4.05
CA GLU A 34 -11.93 -17.36 5.35
C GLU A 34 -10.77 -16.36 5.21
N MET A 35 -9.72 -16.74 4.48
CA MET A 35 -8.57 -15.85 4.21
C MET A 35 -9.01 -14.59 3.48
N VAL A 36 -9.87 -14.71 2.46
CA VAL A 36 -10.37 -13.57 1.69
C VAL A 36 -11.22 -12.67 2.58
N ARG A 37 -12.11 -13.24 3.40
CA ARG A 37 -12.91 -12.47 4.38
C ARG A 37 -12.05 -11.74 5.41
N ALA A 38 -11.00 -12.38 5.92
CA ALA A 38 -10.08 -11.76 6.88
C ALA A 38 -9.24 -10.62 6.25
N ALA A 39 -8.93 -10.72 4.97
CA ALA A 39 -8.12 -9.71 4.27
C ALA A 39 -8.94 -8.51 3.79
N ARG A 40 -10.19 -8.69 3.39
CA ARG A 40 -11.01 -7.60 2.83
C ARG A 40 -11.49 -6.62 3.90
N SER A 41 -11.71 -5.38 3.52
CA SER A 41 -12.47 -4.43 4.32
C SER A 41 -13.98 -4.67 4.14
N SER A 42 -14.81 -4.09 5.01
CA SER A 42 -16.27 -4.29 5.00
C SER A 42 -16.96 -3.94 3.68
N GLN A 43 -16.32 -3.15 2.84
CA GLN A 43 -16.86 -2.65 1.56
C GLN A 43 -16.18 -3.24 0.33
N ASP A 44 -15.15 -4.08 0.51
CA ASP A 44 -14.50 -4.75 -0.61
C ASP A 44 -15.35 -5.91 -1.11
N THR A 45 -15.52 -5.99 -2.42
CA THR A 45 -16.28 -7.04 -3.13
C THR A 45 -15.41 -8.20 -3.58
N ILE A 46 -14.10 -8.17 -3.30
CA ILE A 46 -13.16 -9.20 -3.75
C ILE A 46 -13.56 -10.60 -3.28
N ASP A 47 -13.51 -11.54 -4.18
CA ASP A 47 -13.84 -12.95 -3.95
C ASP A 47 -12.64 -13.88 -4.17
N VAL A 48 -12.84 -15.18 -3.89
CA VAL A 48 -11.82 -16.21 -4.05
C VAL A 48 -11.37 -16.36 -5.51
N ALA A 49 -12.29 -16.18 -6.47
CA ALA A 49 -11.96 -16.31 -7.89
C ALA A 49 -10.98 -15.22 -8.31
N GLN A 50 -11.26 -13.96 -7.94
CA GLN A 50 -10.37 -12.84 -8.22
C GLN A 50 -9.01 -13.01 -7.53
N VAL A 51 -8.98 -13.49 -6.28
CA VAL A 51 -7.71 -13.73 -5.57
C VAL A 51 -6.88 -14.79 -6.29
N ARG A 52 -7.49 -15.88 -6.75
CA ARG A 52 -6.81 -16.92 -7.54
C ARG A 52 -6.31 -16.40 -8.90
N GLN A 53 -7.11 -15.60 -9.58
CA GLN A 53 -6.78 -15.12 -10.93
C GLN A 53 -5.73 -13.99 -10.92
N VAL A 54 -5.67 -13.17 -9.87
CA VAL A 54 -4.83 -11.98 -9.84
C VAL A 54 -3.71 -12.10 -8.82
N TYR A 55 -4.05 -12.41 -7.57
CA TYR A 55 -3.08 -12.33 -6.47
C TYR A 55 -2.21 -13.57 -6.35
N ALA A 56 -2.69 -14.76 -6.75
CA ALA A 56 -1.85 -15.95 -6.76
C ALA A 56 -0.72 -15.83 -7.81
N PRO A 57 -0.97 -15.43 -9.08
CA PRO A 57 0.12 -15.17 -10.03
C PRO A 57 1.05 -14.04 -9.58
N LEU A 58 0.52 -12.98 -8.94
CA LEU A 58 1.33 -11.92 -8.41
C LEU A 58 2.25 -12.41 -7.28
N THR A 59 1.74 -13.29 -6.42
CA THR A 59 2.54 -13.93 -5.37
C THR A 59 3.66 -14.79 -5.95
N GLU A 60 3.37 -15.53 -7.04
CA GLU A 60 4.40 -16.31 -7.75
C GLU A 60 5.50 -15.41 -8.30
N LEU A 61 5.12 -14.33 -9.00
CA LEU A 61 6.08 -13.35 -9.49
C LEU A 61 6.94 -12.75 -8.36
N ILE A 62 6.31 -12.31 -7.27
CA ILE A 62 7.04 -11.77 -6.12
C ILE A 62 8.00 -12.81 -5.53
N SER A 63 7.58 -14.08 -5.44
CA SER A 63 8.42 -15.17 -4.93
C SER A 63 9.67 -15.42 -5.77
N LEU A 64 9.57 -15.22 -7.10
CA LEU A 64 10.75 -15.24 -7.99
C LEU A 64 11.72 -14.11 -7.63
N TYR A 65 11.21 -12.90 -7.43
CA TYR A 65 12.04 -11.76 -7.01
C TYR A 65 12.67 -12.00 -5.63
N VAL A 66 11.89 -12.45 -4.64
CA VAL A 66 12.39 -12.76 -3.28
C VAL A 66 13.57 -13.73 -3.34
N ARG A 67 13.42 -14.82 -4.11
CA ARG A 67 14.47 -15.85 -4.25
C ARG A 67 15.73 -15.28 -4.89
N HIS A 68 15.62 -14.68 -6.08
CA HIS A 68 16.79 -14.23 -6.83
C HIS A 68 17.46 -13.00 -6.20
N THR A 69 16.69 -12.10 -5.56
CA THR A 69 17.26 -10.99 -4.79
C THR A 69 17.99 -11.53 -3.54
N GLY A 70 17.43 -12.55 -2.89
CA GLY A 70 18.06 -13.23 -1.76
C GLY A 70 19.40 -13.88 -2.14
N ASP A 71 19.45 -14.57 -3.30
CA ASP A 71 20.68 -15.17 -3.83
C ASP A 71 21.74 -14.09 -4.12
N LEU A 72 21.32 -12.96 -4.73
CA LEU A 72 22.20 -11.83 -5.01
C LEU A 72 22.75 -11.22 -3.73
N TYR A 73 21.92 -11.01 -2.70
CA TYR A 73 22.36 -10.48 -1.41
C TYR A 73 23.36 -11.42 -0.72
N SER A 74 23.08 -12.74 -0.71
CA SER A 74 24.00 -13.72 -0.16
C SER A 74 25.36 -13.66 -0.85
N THR A 75 25.38 -13.69 -2.19
CA THR A 75 26.63 -13.61 -2.97
C THR A 75 27.36 -12.28 -2.73
N THR A 76 26.63 -11.17 -2.58
CA THR A 76 27.25 -9.86 -2.29
C THR A 76 27.85 -9.83 -0.88
N HIS A 77 27.20 -10.43 0.12
CA HIS A 77 27.73 -10.53 1.48
C HIS A 77 28.99 -11.38 1.51
N ASP A 78 29.02 -12.52 0.80
CA ASP A 78 30.19 -13.37 0.67
C ASP A 78 31.35 -12.60 0.02
N PHE A 79 31.07 -11.83 -1.04
CA PHE A 79 32.11 -11.02 -1.71
C PHE A 79 32.70 -9.92 -0.82
N LEU A 80 31.85 -9.33 0.06
CA LEU A 80 32.27 -8.25 0.97
C LEU A 80 32.80 -8.78 2.33
N ASP A 81 32.85 -10.09 2.53
CA ASP A 81 33.22 -10.74 3.80
C ASP A 81 32.40 -10.24 5.00
N LEU A 82 31.09 -10.05 4.76
CA LEU A 82 30.14 -9.60 5.79
C LEU A 82 29.56 -10.82 6.52
N SER A 83 29.62 -10.80 7.85
CA SER A 83 28.96 -11.81 8.68
C SER A 83 27.43 -11.77 8.49
N GLU A 84 26.87 -12.93 8.17
CA GLU A 84 25.49 -13.11 7.71
C GLU A 84 24.43 -12.44 8.54
N ARG A 85 23.77 -11.42 7.96
CA ARG A 85 22.39 -11.10 8.26
C ARG A 85 21.62 -11.05 6.94
N ARG A 86 20.55 -11.83 6.81
CA ARG A 86 19.68 -11.77 5.64
C ARG A 86 19.07 -10.35 5.55
N THR A 87 19.24 -9.72 4.41
CA THR A 87 18.56 -8.46 4.11
C THR A 87 17.10 -8.76 3.81
N PRO A 88 16.11 -8.22 4.57
CA PRO A 88 14.70 -8.41 4.28
C PRO A 88 14.31 -7.91 2.89
N PHE A 89 13.38 -8.63 2.24
CA PHE A 89 12.78 -8.19 0.98
C PHE A 89 11.66 -7.19 1.28
N VAL A 90 11.72 -5.99 0.70
CA VAL A 90 10.76 -4.91 1.01
C VAL A 90 9.85 -4.64 -0.17
N ILE A 91 8.53 -4.69 0.07
CA ILE A 91 7.48 -4.46 -0.92
C ILE A 91 6.75 -3.17 -0.58
N GLY A 92 6.72 -2.21 -1.52
CA GLY A 92 5.88 -1.02 -1.41
C GLY A 92 4.51 -1.23 -2.04
N VAL A 93 3.42 -0.90 -1.34
CA VAL A 93 2.05 -0.92 -1.88
C VAL A 93 1.46 0.48 -1.86
N ALA A 94 1.28 1.04 -3.05
CA ALA A 94 0.80 2.41 -3.26
C ALA A 94 -0.58 2.46 -3.93
N GLY A 95 -1.21 3.62 -3.93
CA GLY A 95 -2.48 3.90 -4.58
C GLY A 95 -3.29 4.93 -3.81
N SER A 96 -4.43 5.36 -4.35
CA SER A 96 -5.32 6.36 -3.74
C SER A 96 -6.03 5.85 -2.47
N VAL A 97 -6.67 6.75 -1.74
CA VAL A 97 -7.67 6.35 -0.74
C VAL A 97 -8.79 5.55 -1.42
N SER A 98 -9.41 4.64 -0.69
CA SER A 98 -10.53 3.79 -1.14
C SER A 98 -10.26 2.86 -2.33
N VAL A 99 -9.02 2.80 -2.86
CA VAL A 99 -8.69 1.92 -4.00
C VAL A 99 -8.50 0.44 -3.60
N GLY A 100 -8.35 0.12 -2.31
CA GLY A 100 -8.16 -1.24 -1.80
C GLY A 100 -6.70 -1.64 -1.56
N LYS A 101 -5.80 -0.67 -1.29
CA LYS A 101 -4.38 -0.95 -0.91
C LYS A 101 -4.27 -1.90 0.26
N SER A 102 -5.00 -1.63 1.34
CA SER A 102 -4.90 -2.41 2.58
C SER A 102 -5.39 -3.85 2.39
N THR A 103 -6.42 -4.06 1.55
CA THR A 103 -6.87 -5.39 1.16
C THR A 103 -5.80 -6.10 0.34
N THR A 104 -5.23 -5.42 -0.66
CA THR A 104 -4.10 -5.93 -1.47
C THR A 104 -2.93 -6.33 -0.57
N SER A 105 -2.54 -5.48 0.37
CA SER A 105 -1.41 -5.73 1.29
C SER A 105 -1.67 -6.92 2.22
N ARG A 106 -2.89 -7.05 2.77
CA ARG A 106 -3.27 -8.20 3.62
C ARG A 106 -3.33 -9.49 2.83
N LEU A 107 -3.85 -9.48 1.60
CA LEU A 107 -3.86 -10.65 0.71
C LEU A 107 -2.44 -11.08 0.36
N LEU A 108 -1.57 -10.15 -0.03
CA LEU A 108 -0.16 -10.45 -0.31
C LEU A 108 0.54 -11.01 0.93
N LYS A 109 0.32 -10.43 2.11
CA LYS A 109 0.86 -10.97 3.37
C LYS A 109 0.44 -12.43 3.58
N ALA A 110 -0.85 -12.73 3.44
CA ALA A 110 -1.41 -14.06 3.67
C ALA A 110 -0.93 -15.10 2.64
N LEU A 111 -0.80 -14.69 1.37
CA LEU A 111 -0.36 -15.57 0.29
C LEU A 111 1.15 -15.80 0.32
N LEU A 112 1.96 -14.75 0.51
CA LEU A 112 3.41 -14.87 0.59
C LEU A 112 3.85 -15.73 1.77
N ALA A 113 3.16 -15.67 2.91
CA ALA A 113 3.44 -16.54 4.05
C ALA A 113 3.22 -18.03 3.79
N GLN A 114 2.49 -18.40 2.70
CA GLN A 114 2.27 -19.77 2.27
C GLN A 114 3.30 -20.27 1.24
N THR A 115 4.15 -19.40 0.73
CA THR A 115 5.14 -19.78 -0.29
C THR A 115 6.23 -20.69 0.29
N PRO A 116 6.99 -21.43 -0.56
CA PRO A 116 8.02 -22.33 -0.08
C PRO A 116 8.98 -21.65 0.91
N GLY A 117 9.24 -22.31 2.03
CA GLY A 117 10.03 -21.77 3.13
C GLY A 117 9.22 -21.01 4.18
N HIS A 118 7.91 -20.82 3.97
CA HIS A 118 6.99 -20.14 4.90
C HIS A 118 7.58 -18.86 5.49
N PRO A 119 7.91 -17.87 4.64
CA PRO A 119 8.60 -16.67 5.09
C PRO A 119 7.77 -15.90 6.12
N ARG A 120 8.44 -15.30 7.09
CA ARG A 120 7.81 -14.34 7.98
C ARG A 120 7.55 -13.04 7.23
N VAL A 121 6.27 -12.71 7.06
CA VAL A 121 5.80 -11.52 6.37
C VAL A 121 5.18 -10.54 7.35
N ASP A 122 5.78 -9.37 7.50
CA ASP A 122 5.21 -8.28 8.29
C ASP A 122 4.64 -7.18 7.39
N LEU A 123 3.64 -6.45 7.89
CA LEU A 123 2.94 -5.37 7.20
C LEU A 123 2.89 -4.15 8.10
N VAL A 124 3.36 -3.01 7.59
CA VAL A 124 3.30 -1.71 8.25
C VAL A 124 2.65 -0.70 7.32
N THR A 125 1.69 0.06 7.84
CA THR A 125 1.11 1.20 7.11
C THR A 125 1.89 2.47 7.38
N THR A 126 2.04 3.32 6.36
CA THR A 126 2.70 4.62 6.54
C THR A 126 1.92 5.58 7.42
N ASP A 127 0.63 5.33 7.66
CA ASP A 127 -0.18 6.14 8.57
C ASP A 127 0.39 6.13 9.99
N CYS A 128 1.15 5.10 10.38
CA CYS A 128 1.93 5.05 11.62
C CYS A 128 2.97 6.19 11.73
N PHE A 129 3.33 6.81 10.63
CA PHE A 129 4.31 7.89 10.56
C PHE A 129 3.68 9.25 10.22
N LEU A 130 2.36 9.39 10.31
CA LEU A 130 1.70 10.68 10.33
C LEU A 130 2.12 11.46 11.59
N TYR A 131 2.29 12.76 11.48
CA TYR A 131 2.41 13.60 12.67
C TYR A 131 1.11 13.51 13.48
N PRO A 132 1.20 13.48 14.83
CA PRO A 132 0.01 13.52 15.68
C PRO A 132 -0.84 14.78 15.40
N ASN A 133 -2.15 14.69 15.63
CA ASN A 133 -3.08 15.77 15.33
C ASN A 133 -2.70 17.11 15.96
N HIS A 134 -2.19 17.10 17.21
CA HIS A 134 -1.75 18.32 17.89
C HIS A 134 -0.58 19.00 17.15
N GLU A 135 0.31 18.22 16.55
CA GLU A 135 1.43 18.76 15.77
C GLU A 135 0.97 19.26 14.39
N LEU A 136 0.04 18.55 13.74
CA LEU A 136 -0.57 19.02 12.48
C LEU A 136 -1.31 20.34 12.66
N LEU A 137 -2.03 20.50 13.79
CA LEU A 137 -2.69 21.75 14.16
C LEU A 137 -1.68 22.87 14.44
N ALA A 138 -0.62 22.59 15.19
CA ALA A 138 0.43 23.57 15.46
C ALA A 138 1.17 24.05 14.21
N ARG A 139 1.23 23.19 13.17
CA ARG A 139 1.82 23.49 11.85
C ARG A 139 0.84 24.12 10.85
N ASP A 140 -0.44 24.25 11.21
CA ASP A 140 -1.52 24.71 10.34
C ASP A 140 -1.68 23.87 9.04
N ILE A 141 -1.52 22.55 9.17
CA ILE A 141 -1.64 21.58 8.06
C ILE A 141 -2.59 20.41 8.37
N MET A 142 -3.53 20.57 9.30
CA MET A 142 -4.48 19.51 9.64
C MET A 142 -5.40 19.15 8.49
N ASP A 143 -5.78 20.09 7.66
CA ASP A 143 -6.56 19.94 6.41
C ASP A 143 -5.77 19.22 5.31
N ARG A 144 -4.45 19.12 5.47
CA ARG A 144 -3.55 18.43 4.55
C ARG A 144 -3.09 17.05 5.07
N LYS A 145 -3.81 16.49 6.05
CA LYS A 145 -3.52 15.15 6.56
C LYS A 145 -3.66 14.10 5.46
N GLY A 146 -2.62 13.28 5.26
CA GLY A 146 -2.48 12.35 4.11
C GLY A 146 -1.64 12.91 2.96
N PHE A 147 -1.37 14.23 2.91
CA PHE A 147 -0.38 14.79 1.99
C PHE A 147 1.06 14.49 2.46
N PRO A 148 2.05 14.53 1.55
CA PRO A 148 3.44 14.17 1.91
C PRO A 148 4.04 14.96 3.07
N GLU A 149 3.62 16.20 3.31
CA GLU A 149 4.10 17.06 4.41
C GLU A 149 3.51 16.72 5.77
N SER A 150 2.43 15.93 5.81
CA SER A 150 1.82 15.49 7.07
C SER A 150 2.49 14.27 7.70
N TYR A 151 3.51 13.71 7.03
CA TYR A 151 4.25 12.54 7.51
C TYR A 151 5.63 12.91 8.05
N ASP A 152 6.05 12.26 9.15
CA ASP A 152 7.45 12.19 9.54
C ASP A 152 8.21 11.22 8.60
N ARG A 153 8.57 11.77 7.44
CA ARG A 153 9.28 11.01 6.40
C ARG A 153 10.66 10.54 6.86
N ALA A 154 11.28 11.27 7.79
CA ALA A 154 12.59 10.90 8.31
C ALA A 154 12.47 9.67 9.24
N ALA A 155 11.43 9.62 10.08
CA ALA A 155 11.15 8.46 10.91
C ALA A 155 10.79 7.23 10.05
N LEU A 156 9.93 7.38 9.03
CA LEU A 156 9.61 6.29 8.10
C LEU A 156 10.86 5.77 7.37
N LEU A 157 11.70 6.68 6.90
CA LEU A 157 12.94 6.32 6.22
C LEU A 157 13.88 5.55 7.16
N ARG A 158 14.10 6.04 8.38
CA ARG A 158 14.91 5.33 9.40
C ARG A 158 14.36 3.94 9.68
N PHE A 159 13.04 3.81 9.89
CA PHE A 159 12.38 2.54 10.13
C PHE A 159 12.68 1.52 9.02
N VAL A 160 12.49 1.92 7.74
CA VAL A 160 12.74 1.02 6.61
C VAL A 160 14.22 0.69 6.46
N MET A 161 15.11 1.66 6.71
CA MET A 161 16.57 1.43 6.69
C MET A 161 17.01 0.45 7.78
N GLU A 162 16.52 0.59 9.01
CA GLU A 162 16.84 -0.31 10.12
C GLU A 162 16.35 -1.74 9.82
N VAL A 163 15.12 -1.90 9.33
CA VAL A 163 14.63 -3.22 8.89
C VAL A 163 15.50 -3.78 7.77
N LYS A 164 15.77 -2.99 6.74
CA LYS A 164 16.55 -3.42 5.56
C LYS A 164 18.00 -3.79 5.93
N SER A 165 18.55 -3.15 6.97
CA SER A 165 19.87 -3.48 7.52
C SER A 165 19.88 -4.71 8.43
N GLY A 166 18.74 -5.40 8.59
CA GLY A 166 18.65 -6.64 9.35
C GLY A 166 18.60 -6.46 10.87
N ALA A 167 18.11 -5.30 11.36
CA ALA A 167 17.89 -5.12 12.79
C ALA A 167 16.93 -6.19 13.33
N GLU A 168 17.21 -6.70 14.53
CA GLU A 168 16.41 -7.79 15.13
C GLU A 168 15.00 -7.35 15.45
N GLU A 169 14.85 -6.12 15.91
CA GLU A 169 13.58 -5.52 16.27
C GLU A 169 13.55 -4.04 15.88
N VAL A 170 12.49 -3.63 15.17
CA VAL A 170 12.24 -2.23 14.83
C VAL A 170 10.81 -1.88 15.18
N ALA A 171 10.60 -0.75 15.86
CA ALA A 171 9.29 -0.32 16.31
C ALA A 171 8.76 0.88 15.50
N ALA A 172 7.47 0.84 15.17
CA ALA A 172 6.72 1.95 14.59
C ALA A 172 5.59 2.39 15.54
N PRO A 173 5.15 3.67 15.53
CA PRO A 173 3.96 4.08 16.24
C PRO A 173 2.71 3.32 15.79
N VAL A 174 1.67 3.30 16.61
CA VAL A 174 0.35 2.78 16.24
C VAL A 174 -0.53 3.93 15.78
N TYR A 175 -1.19 3.78 14.64
CA TYR A 175 -2.21 4.70 14.14
C TYR A 175 -3.61 4.11 14.31
N SER A 176 -4.51 4.87 14.89
CA SER A 176 -5.92 4.51 15.04
C SER A 176 -6.79 5.26 14.03
N HIS A 177 -7.41 4.53 13.11
CA HIS A 177 -8.42 5.10 12.22
C HIS A 177 -9.68 5.59 12.96
N LEU A 178 -9.99 4.99 14.12
CA LEU A 178 -11.10 5.41 14.97
C LEU A 178 -10.85 6.79 15.59
N LEU A 179 -9.68 6.94 16.22
CA LEU A 179 -9.24 8.21 16.82
C LEU A 179 -8.75 9.20 15.78
N TYR A 180 -8.49 8.73 14.57
CA TYR A 180 -7.86 9.49 13.49
C TYR A 180 -6.53 10.13 13.92
N ASP A 181 -5.77 9.40 14.75
CA ASP A 181 -4.51 9.90 15.33
C ASP A 181 -3.55 8.76 15.68
N ILE A 182 -2.30 9.14 16.00
CA ILE A 182 -1.32 8.26 16.61
C ILE A 182 -1.77 7.94 18.04
N VAL A 183 -1.74 6.65 18.40
CA VAL A 183 -2.03 6.19 19.76
C VAL A 183 -0.78 6.41 20.64
N PRO A 184 -0.87 7.22 21.70
CA PRO A 184 0.26 7.44 22.58
C PRO A 184 0.78 6.14 23.17
N ASP A 185 2.10 6.01 23.29
CA ASP A 185 2.80 4.91 23.97
C ASP A 185 2.58 3.50 23.39
N GLU A 186 1.77 3.34 22.33
CA GLU A 186 1.62 2.07 21.62
C GLU A 186 2.62 1.99 20.45
N ARG A 187 3.14 0.77 20.22
CA ARG A 187 4.09 0.50 19.12
C ARG A 187 3.76 -0.81 18.42
N VAL A 188 3.85 -0.78 17.10
CA VAL A 188 3.92 -1.99 16.28
C VAL A 188 5.38 -2.41 16.20
N VAL A 189 5.66 -3.67 16.57
CA VAL A 189 7.02 -4.19 16.56
C VAL A 189 7.20 -5.18 15.42
N VAL A 190 8.17 -4.91 14.56
CA VAL A 190 8.61 -5.79 13.48
C VAL A 190 9.86 -6.52 13.94
N ARG A 191 9.85 -7.87 13.87
CA ARG A 191 10.94 -8.71 14.36
C ARG A 191 11.47 -9.61 13.26
N CYS A 192 12.69 -9.36 12.80
CA CYS A 192 13.39 -10.17 11.79
C CYS A 192 12.48 -10.64 10.64
N PRO A 193 11.76 -9.76 9.93
CA PRO A 193 10.92 -10.18 8.83
C PRO A 193 11.80 -10.70 7.68
N GLN A 194 11.33 -11.71 6.96
CA GLN A 194 11.94 -12.08 5.68
C GLN A 194 11.38 -11.22 4.56
N ILE A 195 10.11 -10.82 4.70
CA ILE A 195 9.42 -9.90 3.79
C ILE A 195 8.74 -8.82 4.62
N LEU A 196 8.98 -7.54 4.29
CA LEU A 196 8.25 -6.40 4.84
C LEU A 196 7.37 -5.79 3.76
N ILE A 197 6.08 -5.65 4.03
CA ILE A 197 5.16 -4.87 3.19
C ILE A 197 4.98 -3.49 3.82
N VAL A 198 5.26 -2.42 3.06
CA VAL A 198 5.02 -1.04 3.45
C VAL A 198 3.89 -0.49 2.60
N GLU A 199 2.73 -0.23 3.22
CA GLU A 199 1.53 0.25 2.52
C GLU A 199 1.28 1.72 2.82
N GLY A 200 0.97 2.51 1.78
CA GLY A 200 0.55 3.89 2.00
C GLY A 200 0.35 4.73 0.74
N LEU A 201 -0.15 5.95 0.93
CA LEU A 201 -0.44 6.88 -0.16
C LEU A 201 0.85 7.37 -0.85
N ASN A 202 1.89 7.62 -0.07
CA ASN A 202 3.08 8.35 -0.49
C ASN A 202 4.35 7.49 -0.56
N VAL A 203 4.23 6.16 -0.53
CA VAL A 203 5.38 5.24 -0.46
C VAL A 203 6.27 5.28 -1.70
N LEU A 204 5.74 5.67 -2.86
CA LEU A 204 6.50 5.79 -4.12
C LEU A 204 6.95 7.23 -4.43
N GLN A 205 6.87 8.14 -3.46
CA GLN A 205 7.36 9.51 -3.65
C GLN A 205 8.86 9.51 -4.00
N PRO A 206 9.27 10.35 -4.98
CA PRO A 206 10.67 10.47 -5.34
C PRO A 206 11.50 11.17 -4.24
N PRO A 207 12.83 11.05 -4.30
CA PRO A 207 13.73 11.85 -3.49
C PRO A 207 13.41 13.35 -3.60
N ARG A 208 13.55 14.06 -2.47
CA ARG A 208 13.41 15.52 -2.46
C ARG A 208 14.77 16.19 -2.50
N ARG A 209 14.82 17.35 -3.14
CA ARG A 209 16.01 18.19 -3.09
C ARG A 209 16.12 18.84 -1.69
N ARG A 210 17.28 18.69 -1.06
CA ARG A 210 17.61 19.29 0.22
C ARG A 210 17.98 20.76 0.02
N THR A 211 18.05 21.52 1.10
CA THR A 211 18.49 22.94 1.10
C THR A 211 19.94 23.10 0.64
N ASP A 212 20.79 22.07 0.83
CA ASP A 212 22.18 22.01 0.36
C ASP A 212 22.30 21.66 -1.14
N GLY A 213 21.16 21.47 -1.85
CA GLY A 213 21.12 21.14 -3.26
C GLY A 213 21.22 19.65 -3.60
N PHE A 214 21.57 18.79 -2.64
CA PHE A 214 21.61 17.34 -2.84
C PHE A 214 20.23 16.71 -2.75
N LEU A 215 20.07 15.52 -3.36
CA LEU A 215 18.85 14.71 -3.21
C LEU A 215 18.90 13.95 -1.88
N SER A 216 17.78 13.93 -1.15
CA SER A 216 17.61 13.02 -0.01
C SER A 216 17.33 11.60 -0.53
N LEU A 217 17.57 10.60 0.31
CA LEU A 217 17.02 9.26 0.06
C LEU A 217 15.50 9.29 0.15
N ALA A 218 14.84 8.47 -0.67
CA ALA A 218 13.42 8.19 -0.58
C ALA A 218 13.19 6.79 -0.01
N VAL A 219 12.04 6.57 0.62
CA VAL A 219 11.65 5.24 1.12
C VAL A 219 11.60 4.22 -0.02
N SER A 220 11.18 4.66 -1.21
CA SER A 220 11.12 3.83 -2.42
C SER A 220 12.48 3.33 -2.91
N ASP A 221 13.59 3.94 -2.49
CA ASP A 221 14.94 3.49 -2.87
C ASP A 221 15.32 2.17 -2.17
N PHE A 222 14.59 1.80 -1.10
CA PHE A 222 14.77 0.57 -0.33
C PHE A 222 13.79 -0.55 -0.71
N PHE A 223 12.91 -0.31 -1.70
CA PHE A 223 11.96 -1.32 -2.15
C PHE A 223 12.59 -2.23 -3.21
N ASP A 224 12.50 -3.52 -2.96
CA ASP A 224 12.87 -4.55 -3.94
C ASP A 224 11.75 -4.79 -4.96
N PHE A 225 10.52 -4.51 -4.56
CA PHE A 225 9.33 -4.65 -5.40
C PHE A 225 8.28 -3.60 -5.03
N SER A 226 7.44 -3.21 -5.97
CA SER A 226 6.37 -2.27 -5.68
C SER A 226 5.12 -2.55 -6.50
N VAL A 227 3.95 -2.39 -5.85
CA VAL A 227 2.62 -2.55 -6.42
C VAL A 227 1.89 -1.22 -6.32
N TYR A 228 1.32 -0.75 -7.42
CA TYR A 228 0.41 0.38 -7.44
C TYR A 228 -0.99 -0.12 -7.76
N VAL A 229 -1.94 0.09 -6.85
CA VAL A 229 -3.35 -0.19 -7.09
C VAL A 229 -3.99 1.05 -7.69
N ASP A 230 -4.49 0.91 -8.91
CA ASP A 230 -5.00 2.00 -9.75
C ASP A 230 -6.49 1.85 -10.04
N ALA A 231 -7.18 2.97 -10.27
CA ALA A 231 -8.54 3.01 -10.78
C ALA A 231 -8.80 4.36 -11.47
N ALA A 232 -9.93 4.50 -12.16
CA ALA A 232 -10.33 5.78 -12.73
C ALA A 232 -10.71 6.77 -11.61
N THR A 233 -10.32 8.03 -11.75
CA THR A 233 -10.60 9.07 -10.75
C THR A 233 -12.09 9.19 -10.39
N PRO A 234 -13.04 9.10 -11.35
CA PRO A 234 -14.47 9.10 -11.03
C PRO A 234 -14.90 7.92 -10.16
N ASP A 235 -14.32 6.72 -10.39
CA ASP A 235 -14.61 5.53 -9.59
C ASP A 235 -14.06 5.69 -8.17
N LEU A 236 -12.83 6.19 -8.02
CA LEU A 236 -12.23 6.48 -6.72
C LEU A 236 -13.09 7.46 -5.89
N ARG A 237 -13.64 8.51 -6.55
CA ARG A 237 -14.53 9.45 -5.90
C ARG A 237 -15.82 8.77 -5.43
N ARG A 238 -16.45 7.97 -6.29
CA ARG A 238 -17.64 7.21 -5.95
C ARG A 238 -17.39 6.28 -4.76
N TRP A 239 -16.33 5.48 -4.82
CA TRP A 239 -15.97 4.54 -3.75
C TRP A 239 -15.61 5.23 -2.44
N TYR A 240 -15.05 6.43 -2.51
CA TYR A 240 -14.81 7.23 -1.31
C TYR A 240 -16.13 7.65 -0.64
N VAL A 241 -17.10 8.12 -1.43
CA VAL A 241 -18.44 8.50 -0.93
C VAL A 241 -19.15 7.27 -0.36
N GLU A 242 -19.16 6.15 -1.08
CA GLU A 242 -19.79 4.90 -0.63
C GLU A 242 -19.14 4.41 0.69
N ARG A 243 -17.82 4.49 0.80
CA ARG A 243 -17.10 4.15 2.03
C ARG A 243 -17.46 5.08 3.18
N PHE A 244 -17.57 6.37 2.93
CA PHE A 244 -17.99 7.34 3.94
C PHE A 244 -19.40 7.03 4.46
N MET A 245 -20.34 6.73 3.56
CA MET A 245 -21.71 6.34 3.92
C MET A 245 -21.72 5.07 4.78
N GLY A 246 -20.97 4.04 4.41
CA GLY A 246 -20.87 2.82 5.21
C GLY A 246 -20.20 3.04 6.57
N LEU A 247 -19.20 3.91 6.67
CA LEU A 247 -18.56 4.26 7.94
C LEU A 247 -19.50 5.09 8.83
N ARG A 248 -20.35 5.95 8.25
CA ARG A 248 -21.38 6.67 8.98
C ARG A 248 -22.33 5.73 9.71
N GLU A 249 -22.72 4.63 9.06
CA GLU A 249 -23.62 3.64 9.65
C GLU A 249 -22.95 2.76 10.73
N THR A 250 -21.63 2.75 10.78
CA THR A 250 -20.85 1.85 11.64
C THR A 250 -19.86 2.59 12.54
N ALA A 251 -18.63 2.78 12.09
CA ALA A 251 -17.52 3.30 12.88
C ALA A 251 -17.74 4.74 13.39
N PHE A 252 -18.46 5.60 12.65
CA PHE A 252 -18.72 6.96 13.11
C PHE A 252 -19.72 7.01 14.27
N LYS A 253 -20.56 5.97 14.45
CA LYS A 253 -21.47 5.86 15.60
C LYS A 253 -20.76 5.56 16.92
N ASN A 254 -19.50 5.11 16.87
CA ASN A 254 -18.72 4.89 18.08
C ASN A 254 -18.48 6.24 18.80
N PRO A 255 -18.76 6.35 20.12
CA PRO A 255 -18.55 7.58 20.90
C PRO A 255 -17.11 8.13 20.84
N GLU A 256 -16.12 7.25 20.72
CA GLU A 256 -14.71 7.62 20.62
C GLU A 256 -14.26 8.03 19.21
N SER A 257 -15.15 7.91 18.21
CA SER A 257 -14.79 8.23 16.84
C SER A 257 -14.52 9.72 16.64
N TYR A 258 -13.36 10.05 16.10
CA TYR A 258 -13.04 11.42 15.65
C TYR A 258 -14.13 11.98 14.70
N PHE A 259 -14.74 11.11 13.92
CA PHE A 259 -15.76 11.43 12.92
C PHE A 259 -17.19 11.30 13.46
N ARG A 260 -17.40 11.19 14.79
CA ARG A 260 -18.71 11.07 15.44
C ARG A 260 -19.70 12.15 14.97
N ARG A 261 -19.18 13.37 14.72
CA ARG A 261 -19.97 14.51 14.22
C ARG A 261 -20.70 14.25 12.89
N TYR A 262 -20.24 13.28 12.10
CA TYR A 262 -20.85 12.92 10.82
C TYR A 262 -21.89 11.79 10.93
N ALA A 263 -21.99 11.14 12.07
CA ALA A 263 -22.90 10.01 12.26
C ALA A 263 -24.38 10.42 12.20
N ASP A 264 -24.67 11.67 12.53
CA ASP A 264 -26.05 12.19 12.63
C ASP A 264 -26.47 12.99 11.38
N LEU A 265 -25.63 13.07 10.35
CA LEU A 265 -25.98 13.68 9.06
C LEU A 265 -27.05 12.84 8.35
N ASP A 266 -27.99 13.50 7.67
CA ASP A 266 -28.84 12.80 6.72
C ASP A 266 -28.06 12.32 5.48
N ASP A 267 -28.70 11.54 4.60
CA ASP A 267 -28.03 10.96 3.45
C ASP A 267 -27.53 12.01 2.47
N GLN A 268 -28.30 13.07 2.25
CA GLN A 268 -27.95 14.13 1.31
C GLN A 268 -26.74 14.92 1.82
N ASP A 269 -26.77 15.31 3.08
CA ASP A 269 -25.66 16.06 3.73
C ASP A 269 -24.40 15.21 3.86
N ALA A 270 -24.54 13.91 4.14
CA ALA A 270 -23.42 12.98 4.22
C ALA A 270 -22.72 12.79 2.86
N VAL A 271 -23.50 12.61 1.79
CA VAL A 271 -22.98 12.53 0.41
C VAL A 271 -22.30 13.83 0.00
N ALA A 272 -22.91 14.98 0.29
CA ALA A 272 -22.37 16.30 -0.01
C ALA A 272 -21.05 16.53 0.76
N THR A 273 -21.03 16.18 2.05
CA THR A 273 -19.82 16.28 2.90
C THR A 273 -18.68 15.40 2.38
N ALA A 274 -18.97 14.13 2.10
CA ALA A 274 -17.98 13.21 1.53
C ALA A 274 -17.45 13.70 0.18
N GLY A 275 -18.35 14.19 -0.70
CA GLY A 275 -17.98 14.79 -1.97
C GLY A 275 -17.05 15.99 -1.80
N THR A 276 -17.38 16.89 -0.88
CA THR A 276 -16.54 18.07 -0.58
C THR A 276 -15.15 17.67 -0.09
N ILE A 277 -15.04 16.71 0.84
CA ILE A 277 -13.74 16.21 1.34
C ILE A 277 -12.92 15.60 0.19
N TRP A 278 -13.58 14.86 -0.70
CA TRP A 278 -12.87 14.35 -1.88
C TRP A 278 -12.38 15.48 -2.77
N ASP A 279 -13.24 16.40 -3.14
CA ASP A 279 -12.95 17.44 -4.12
C ASP A 279 -11.92 18.47 -3.62
N THR A 280 -11.83 18.67 -2.29
CA THR A 280 -10.90 19.64 -1.68
C THR A 280 -9.61 19.03 -1.12
N ILE A 281 -9.61 17.74 -0.74
CA ILE A 281 -8.46 17.09 -0.08
C ILE A 281 -7.96 15.90 -0.89
N ASN A 282 -8.78 14.83 -1.03
CA ASN A 282 -8.30 13.57 -1.57
C ASN A 282 -8.00 13.62 -3.07
N GLY A 283 -8.86 14.28 -3.85
CA GLY A 283 -8.68 14.49 -5.29
C GLY A 283 -7.42 15.30 -5.59
N PRO A 284 -7.23 16.48 -5.02
CA PRO A 284 -5.99 17.24 -5.16
C PRO A 284 -4.74 16.47 -4.74
N ASN A 285 -4.78 15.74 -3.61
CA ASN A 285 -3.65 14.89 -3.20
C ASN A 285 -3.38 13.78 -4.21
N LEU A 286 -4.42 13.12 -4.71
CA LEU A 286 -4.27 12.12 -5.77
C LEU A 286 -3.55 12.70 -6.98
N MET A 287 -4.02 13.81 -7.51
CA MET A 287 -3.50 14.40 -8.74
C MET A 287 -2.07 14.95 -8.58
N ALA A 288 -1.79 15.60 -7.45
CA ALA A 288 -0.49 16.25 -7.23
C ALA A 288 0.59 15.28 -6.73
N ASN A 289 0.24 14.29 -5.92
CA ASN A 289 1.21 13.52 -5.16
C ASN A 289 1.19 12.02 -5.44
N ILE A 290 0.03 11.41 -5.67
CA ILE A 290 -0.10 9.95 -5.72
C ILE A 290 -0.02 9.45 -7.17
N LEU A 291 -0.90 9.95 -8.05
CA LEU A 291 -0.98 9.53 -9.45
C LEU A 291 0.33 9.70 -10.23
N PRO A 292 1.10 10.80 -10.06
CA PRO A 292 2.39 10.94 -10.73
C PRO A 292 3.42 9.86 -10.39
N THR A 293 3.26 9.17 -9.25
CA THR A 293 4.18 8.10 -8.82
C THR A 293 3.84 6.73 -9.42
N ARG A 294 2.68 6.59 -10.09
CA ARG A 294 2.22 5.33 -10.69
C ARG A 294 3.27 4.68 -11.59
N GLY A 295 3.94 5.48 -12.44
CA GLY A 295 4.99 5.00 -13.34
C GLY A 295 6.28 4.53 -12.65
N ARG A 296 6.39 4.65 -11.33
CA ARG A 296 7.53 4.14 -10.54
C ARG A 296 7.32 2.72 -10.04
N ALA A 297 6.09 2.21 -10.07
CA ALA A 297 5.76 0.88 -9.59
C ALA A 297 6.33 -0.23 -10.49
N THR A 298 6.69 -1.36 -9.89
CA THR A 298 7.05 -2.57 -10.61
C THR A 298 5.83 -3.20 -11.26
N VAL A 299 4.70 -3.24 -10.53
CA VAL A 299 3.42 -3.74 -11.01
C VAL A 299 2.31 -2.71 -10.76
N ILE A 300 1.44 -2.54 -11.75
CA ILE A 300 0.21 -1.75 -11.63
C ILE A 300 -0.97 -2.72 -11.77
N LEU A 301 -1.85 -2.71 -10.75
CA LEU A 301 -3.13 -3.43 -10.77
C LEU A 301 -4.23 -2.42 -11.05
N ARG A 302 -4.83 -2.48 -12.23
CA ARG A 302 -5.91 -1.56 -12.62
C ARG A 302 -7.26 -2.16 -12.28
N LYS A 303 -8.04 -1.46 -11.48
CA LYS A 303 -9.45 -1.78 -11.19
C LYS A 303 -10.39 -1.13 -12.19
N ASP A 304 -11.44 -1.86 -12.52
CA ASP A 304 -12.61 -1.36 -13.23
C ASP A 304 -13.62 -0.67 -12.28
N ALA A 305 -14.76 -0.26 -12.82
CA ALA A 305 -15.82 0.42 -12.06
C ALA A 305 -16.47 -0.47 -10.97
N HIS A 306 -16.30 -1.77 -11.01
CA HIS A 306 -16.89 -2.76 -10.09
C HIS A 306 -15.91 -3.27 -9.03
N HIS A 307 -14.74 -2.63 -8.87
CA HIS A 307 -13.61 -3.01 -8.02
C HIS A 307 -12.83 -4.24 -8.50
N ASP A 308 -13.18 -4.84 -9.64
CA ASP A 308 -12.45 -5.96 -10.21
C ASP A 308 -11.15 -5.50 -10.87
N ILE A 309 -10.12 -6.33 -10.77
CA ILE A 309 -8.88 -6.09 -11.53
C ILE A 309 -9.14 -6.45 -12.99
N ASP A 310 -9.05 -5.45 -13.88
CA ASP A 310 -9.28 -5.54 -15.32
C ASP A 310 -8.00 -5.92 -16.07
N TRP A 311 -6.91 -5.23 -15.77
CA TRP A 311 -5.61 -5.53 -16.35
C TRP A 311 -4.45 -5.31 -15.36
N ILE A 312 -3.35 -5.97 -15.67
CA ILE A 312 -2.11 -5.91 -14.92
C ILE A 312 -1.00 -5.40 -15.84
N ARG A 313 -0.21 -4.45 -15.36
CA ARG A 313 0.96 -3.95 -16.08
C ARG A 313 2.21 -4.16 -15.26
N ILE A 314 3.24 -4.73 -15.89
CA ILE A 314 4.51 -5.08 -15.24
C ILE A 314 5.62 -4.31 -15.93
N ARG A 315 6.49 -3.67 -15.16
CA ARG A 315 7.69 -3.04 -15.67
C ARG A 315 8.72 -4.12 -16.04
N LYS A 316 9.27 -4.05 -17.26
CA LYS A 316 10.21 -5.05 -17.78
C LYS A 316 11.57 -5.02 -17.06
N VAL A 317 11.96 -3.84 -16.56
CA VAL A 317 13.25 -3.54 -15.90
C VAL A 317 13.07 -2.48 -14.83
#